data_4d648b5cc21e9c8ef07667bcee4e863b
#
_entry.id   4d648b5cc21e9c8ef07667bcee4e863b
#
_cell.length_a   1.000
_cell.length_b   1.000
_cell.length_c   1.000
_cell.angle_alpha   90.00
_cell.angle_beta   90.00
_cell.angle_gamma   90.00
#
_symmetry.space_group_name_H-M   'P 1'
#
loop_
_entity.id
_entity.type
_entity.pdbx_description
1 polymer ?
#
loop_
_entity_poly.entity_id
_entity_poly.type
_entity_poly.pdbx_seq_one_letter_code
_entity_poly.pdbx_strand_id
1 'polypeptide(L)'
;MYAVAGTDFQKEHNVTKDSEALFESDMMKLGENFNDPAVVHAFVHASKVQYDWMQKVGLKPRELAVGAGMSQPRGHVFTAQKVIETMYGYAGKHGAAFRFNMPAKHLVWDADTHRVVGVIAAGKDGKEHAYQAKRGVIIATGGFARSPKVLKKFNPYLTNCDVLSASGSTGDGLLMALELGADFRDTAFIKATYGSKPG
;
A
#
# COMPACT_ATOMS: atom_id res chain seq x y z
N MET A 1 -1.33 0.58 -11.63
CA MET A 1 -2.48 -0.30 -11.93
C MET A 1 -3.28 -0.51 -10.65
N TYR A 2 -4.59 -0.41 -10.71
CA TYR A 2 -5.52 -0.60 -9.61
C TYR A 2 -6.49 -1.74 -9.98
N ALA A 3 -6.50 -2.81 -9.22
CA ALA A 3 -7.33 -3.97 -9.50
C ALA A 3 -8.71 -3.81 -8.84
N VAL A 4 -9.77 -3.91 -9.65
CA VAL A 4 -11.16 -3.84 -9.19
C VAL A 4 -12.07 -4.55 -10.19
N ALA A 5 -13.09 -5.26 -9.70
CA ALA A 5 -14.04 -5.97 -10.51
C ALA A 5 -15.38 -5.23 -10.64
N GLY A 6 -16.14 -5.52 -11.69
CA GLY A 6 -17.52 -5.04 -11.87
C GLY A 6 -17.66 -3.55 -12.17
N THR A 7 -16.68 -2.94 -12.82
CA THR A 7 -16.70 -1.51 -13.17
C THR A 7 -17.41 -1.25 -14.50
N ASP A 8 -17.94 -0.04 -14.68
CA ASP A 8 -18.49 0.37 -15.98
C ASP A 8 -17.38 0.47 -17.03
N PHE A 9 -16.19 0.89 -16.64
CA PHE A 9 -15.03 0.90 -17.53
C PHE A 9 -14.68 -0.50 -18.08
N GLN A 10 -14.84 -1.56 -17.28
CA GLN A 10 -14.72 -2.94 -17.78
C GLN A 10 -15.79 -3.27 -18.81
N LYS A 11 -17.07 -2.90 -18.55
CA LYS A 11 -18.17 -3.15 -19.48
C LYS A 11 -17.98 -2.43 -20.81
N GLU A 12 -17.52 -1.17 -20.79
CA GLU A 12 -17.17 -0.39 -21.97
C GLU A 12 -16.07 -1.03 -22.81
N HIS A 13 -15.22 -1.86 -22.18
CA HIS A 13 -14.15 -2.64 -22.83
C HIS A 13 -14.50 -4.11 -23.04
N ASN A 14 -15.79 -4.47 -23.10
CA ASN A 14 -16.31 -5.82 -23.31
C ASN A 14 -15.94 -6.85 -22.23
N VAL A 15 -15.57 -6.41 -21.03
CA VAL A 15 -15.33 -7.28 -19.88
C VAL A 15 -16.60 -7.32 -19.03
N THR A 16 -17.49 -8.26 -19.34
CA THR A 16 -18.82 -8.35 -18.72
C THR A 16 -18.98 -9.50 -17.72
N LYS A 17 -17.99 -10.38 -17.62
CA LYS A 17 -18.05 -11.60 -16.78
C LYS A 17 -17.23 -11.49 -15.48
N ASP A 18 -16.69 -10.32 -15.19
CA ASP A 18 -15.93 -10.12 -13.96
C ASP A 18 -16.86 -9.78 -12.78
N SER A 19 -16.49 -10.28 -11.60
CA SER A 19 -17.23 -10.07 -10.36
C SER A 19 -16.31 -10.07 -9.14
N GLU A 20 -16.78 -9.56 -8.01
CA GLU A 20 -16.06 -9.65 -6.74
C GLU A 20 -15.76 -11.11 -6.37
N ALA A 21 -16.72 -12.01 -6.50
CA ALA A 21 -16.53 -13.43 -6.21
C ALA A 21 -15.44 -14.07 -7.10
N LEU A 22 -15.38 -13.72 -8.38
CA LEU A 22 -14.33 -14.21 -9.28
C LEU A 22 -12.97 -13.60 -8.90
N PHE A 23 -12.95 -12.33 -8.48
CA PHE A 23 -11.72 -11.68 -8.02
C PHE A 23 -11.19 -12.32 -6.74
N GLU A 24 -12.05 -12.61 -5.76
CA GLU A 24 -11.67 -13.35 -4.54
C GLU A 24 -11.10 -14.73 -4.88
N SER A 25 -11.78 -15.48 -5.75
CA SER A 25 -11.34 -16.79 -6.21
C SER A 25 -9.94 -16.75 -6.85
N ASP A 26 -9.69 -15.77 -7.72
CA ASP A 26 -8.39 -15.58 -8.35
C ASP A 26 -7.29 -15.27 -7.33
N MET A 27 -7.59 -14.40 -6.34
CA MET A 27 -6.64 -14.05 -5.29
C MET A 27 -6.31 -15.25 -4.41
N MET A 28 -7.32 -16.01 -3.97
CA MET A 28 -7.12 -17.22 -3.16
C MET A 28 -6.28 -18.25 -3.92
N LYS A 29 -6.61 -18.47 -5.20
CA LYS A 29 -5.87 -19.41 -6.05
C LYS A 29 -4.42 -18.97 -6.28
N LEU A 30 -4.17 -17.69 -6.53
CA LEU A 30 -2.83 -17.16 -6.74
C LEU A 30 -1.97 -17.27 -5.48
N GLY A 31 -2.56 -17.06 -4.32
CA GLY A 31 -1.90 -17.22 -3.02
C GLY A 31 -1.89 -18.66 -2.49
N GLU A 32 -2.24 -19.65 -3.32
CA GLU A 32 -2.27 -21.08 -2.94
C GLU A 32 -3.06 -21.33 -1.64
N ASN A 33 -4.07 -20.51 -1.36
CA ASN A 33 -4.90 -20.50 -0.16
C ASN A 33 -4.13 -20.19 1.15
N PHE A 34 -2.92 -19.64 1.10
CA PHE A 34 -2.23 -19.08 2.27
C PHE A 34 -2.80 -17.72 2.70
N ASN A 35 -3.53 -17.05 1.81
CA ASN A 35 -4.18 -15.78 2.11
C ASN A 35 -5.19 -15.93 3.24
N ASP A 36 -5.35 -14.87 4.04
CA ASP A 36 -6.47 -14.76 4.96
C ASP A 36 -7.75 -14.42 4.16
N PRO A 37 -8.77 -15.30 4.12
CA PRO A 37 -9.97 -15.07 3.32
C PRO A 37 -10.74 -13.81 3.75
N ALA A 38 -10.72 -13.46 5.04
CA ALA A 38 -11.42 -12.26 5.53
C ALA A 38 -10.74 -10.98 5.03
N VAL A 39 -9.41 -10.97 4.95
CA VAL A 39 -8.64 -9.85 4.40
C VAL A 39 -8.86 -9.75 2.89
N VAL A 40 -8.87 -10.87 2.17
CA VAL A 40 -9.16 -10.89 0.72
C VAL A 40 -10.56 -10.34 0.45
N HIS A 41 -11.57 -10.82 1.16
CA HIS A 41 -12.95 -10.34 1.03
C HIS A 41 -13.06 -8.83 1.28
N ALA A 42 -12.50 -8.35 2.39
CA ALA A 42 -12.51 -6.94 2.74
C ALA A 42 -11.81 -6.07 1.68
N PHE A 43 -10.67 -6.54 1.16
CA PHE A 43 -9.92 -5.85 0.11
C PHE A 43 -10.73 -5.76 -1.20
N VAL A 44 -11.30 -6.87 -1.66
CA VAL A 44 -12.07 -6.92 -2.92
C VAL A 44 -13.28 -6.00 -2.83
N HIS A 45 -14.05 -6.08 -1.75
CA HIS A 45 -15.22 -5.20 -1.55
C HIS A 45 -14.82 -3.73 -1.48
N ALA A 46 -13.81 -3.38 -0.66
CA ALA A 46 -13.35 -2.01 -0.52
C ALA A 46 -12.74 -1.44 -1.82
N SER A 47 -12.21 -2.30 -2.69
CA SER A 47 -11.61 -1.87 -3.97
C SER A 47 -12.62 -1.16 -4.86
N LYS A 48 -13.88 -1.64 -4.91
CA LYS A 48 -14.94 -1.02 -5.70
C LYS A 48 -15.37 0.32 -5.12
N VAL A 49 -15.52 0.40 -3.80
CA VAL A 49 -15.87 1.65 -3.10
C VAL A 49 -14.80 2.71 -3.36
N GLN A 50 -13.53 2.34 -3.24
CA GLN A 50 -12.40 3.24 -3.51
C GLN A 50 -12.34 3.68 -4.98
N TYR A 51 -12.57 2.76 -5.92
CA TYR A 51 -12.61 3.07 -7.34
C TYR A 51 -13.70 4.11 -7.65
N ASP A 52 -14.90 3.92 -7.13
CA ASP A 52 -16.03 4.83 -7.35
C ASP A 52 -15.73 6.21 -6.77
N TRP A 53 -15.08 6.29 -5.62
CA TRP A 53 -14.60 7.55 -5.07
C TRP A 53 -13.53 8.20 -5.97
N MET A 54 -12.58 7.43 -6.50
CA MET A 54 -11.59 7.94 -7.45
C MET A 54 -12.24 8.57 -8.69
N GLN A 55 -13.31 7.94 -9.21
CA GLN A 55 -14.08 8.52 -10.32
C GLN A 55 -14.73 9.86 -9.94
N LYS A 56 -15.32 9.96 -8.73
CA LYS A 56 -15.95 11.19 -8.22
C LYS A 56 -14.97 12.35 -8.09
N VAL A 57 -13.72 12.09 -7.76
CA VAL A 57 -12.67 13.12 -7.67
C VAL A 57 -11.94 13.37 -9.00
N GLY A 58 -12.45 12.79 -10.11
CA GLY A 58 -11.98 13.06 -11.46
C GLY A 58 -10.82 12.19 -11.94
N LEU A 59 -10.48 11.13 -11.22
CA LEU A 59 -9.47 10.16 -11.67
C LEU A 59 -10.12 9.14 -12.60
N LYS A 60 -9.67 9.09 -13.85
CA LYS A 60 -10.15 8.15 -14.88
C LYS A 60 -9.03 7.17 -15.23
N PRO A 61 -9.31 5.86 -15.34
CA PRO A 61 -8.37 4.93 -15.92
C PRO A 61 -8.24 5.19 -17.43
N ARG A 62 -7.09 4.85 -17.99
CA ARG A 62 -6.81 5.03 -19.43
C ARG A 62 -6.87 3.72 -20.22
N GLU A 63 -6.68 2.59 -19.55
CA GLU A 63 -6.69 1.25 -20.15
C GLU A 63 -6.94 0.18 -19.11
N LEU A 64 -7.35 -1.02 -19.58
CA LEU A 64 -7.39 -2.24 -18.79
C LEU A 64 -6.15 -3.07 -19.04
N ALA A 65 -5.64 -3.71 -18.00
CA ALA A 65 -4.52 -4.62 -18.06
C ALA A 65 -4.83 -5.93 -17.32
N VAL A 66 -4.16 -6.98 -17.73
CA VAL A 66 -4.15 -8.27 -17.06
C VAL A 66 -2.87 -8.40 -16.26
N GLY A 67 -2.97 -8.71 -14.98
CA GLY A 67 -1.85 -9.07 -14.13
C GLY A 67 -1.77 -10.58 -13.91
N ALA A 68 -0.68 -11.05 -13.33
CA ALA A 68 -0.54 -12.45 -12.94
C ALA A 68 -1.70 -12.88 -12.03
N GLY A 69 -2.27 -14.06 -12.31
CA GLY A 69 -3.38 -14.64 -11.56
C GLY A 69 -4.75 -14.02 -11.83
N MET A 70 -4.87 -13.04 -12.71
CA MET A 70 -6.17 -12.47 -13.10
C MET A 70 -6.81 -13.30 -14.21
N SER A 71 -8.01 -13.83 -13.97
CA SER A 71 -8.83 -14.52 -14.99
C SER A 71 -9.57 -13.55 -15.92
N GLN A 72 -9.71 -12.28 -15.51
CA GLN A 72 -10.32 -11.21 -16.28
C GLN A 72 -9.45 -9.95 -16.27
N PRO A 73 -9.50 -9.09 -17.30
CA PRO A 73 -8.85 -7.78 -17.29
C PRO A 73 -9.48 -6.85 -16.23
N ARG A 74 -8.89 -6.80 -15.04
CA ARG A 74 -9.38 -5.95 -13.95
C ARG A 74 -8.36 -4.93 -13.45
N GLY A 75 -7.20 -4.90 -14.06
CA GLY A 75 -6.18 -3.91 -13.76
C GLY A 75 -6.46 -2.58 -14.45
N HIS A 76 -7.02 -1.61 -13.74
CA HIS A 76 -7.27 -0.27 -14.25
C HIS A 76 -5.98 0.55 -14.16
N VAL A 77 -5.46 0.99 -15.29
CA VAL A 77 -4.20 1.75 -15.37
C VAL A 77 -4.49 3.23 -15.30
N PHE A 78 -3.90 3.90 -14.31
CA PHE A 78 -3.96 5.35 -14.14
C PHE A 78 -2.58 5.97 -14.37
N THR A 79 -2.54 7.25 -14.71
CA THR A 79 -1.31 8.03 -14.69
C THR A 79 -0.93 8.29 -13.23
N ALA A 80 0.14 7.66 -12.75
CA ALA A 80 0.52 7.69 -11.33
C ALA A 80 0.69 9.12 -10.80
N GLN A 81 1.35 9.99 -11.57
CA GLN A 81 1.52 11.40 -11.20
C GLN A 81 0.16 12.08 -10.96
N LYS A 82 -0.81 11.89 -11.88
CA LYS A 82 -2.14 12.49 -11.74
C LYS A 82 -2.89 11.98 -10.52
N VAL A 83 -2.74 10.71 -10.17
CA VAL A 83 -3.32 10.14 -8.94
C VAL A 83 -2.78 10.87 -7.72
N ILE A 84 -1.45 10.99 -7.60
CA ILE A 84 -0.81 11.65 -6.46
C ILE A 84 -1.21 13.13 -6.39
N GLU A 85 -1.15 13.87 -7.48
CA GLU A 85 -1.51 15.29 -7.53
C GLU A 85 -2.99 15.51 -7.12
N THR A 86 -3.89 14.68 -7.63
CA THR A 86 -5.32 14.77 -7.30
C THR A 86 -5.57 14.46 -5.83
N MET A 87 -4.99 13.38 -5.31
CA MET A 87 -5.16 13.00 -3.91
C MET A 87 -4.53 14.01 -2.94
N TYR A 88 -3.35 14.52 -3.28
CA TYR A 88 -2.67 15.56 -2.52
C TYR A 88 -3.51 16.84 -2.45
N GLY A 89 -3.99 17.32 -3.62
CA GLY A 89 -4.84 18.50 -3.71
C GLY A 89 -6.18 18.31 -3.00
N TYR A 90 -6.80 17.12 -3.12
CA TYR A 90 -8.04 16.80 -2.41
C TYR A 90 -7.84 16.82 -0.90
N ALA A 91 -6.81 16.15 -0.39
CA ALA A 91 -6.53 16.14 1.04
C ALA A 91 -6.24 17.53 1.59
N GLY A 92 -5.45 18.35 0.87
CA GLY A 92 -5.17 19.73 1.26
C GLY A 92 -6.43 20.59 1.34
N LYS A 93 -7.35 20.46 0.37
CA LYS A 93 -8.64 21.17 0.39
C LYS A 93 -9.54 20.78 1.57
N HIS A 94 -9.32 19.58 2.14
CA HIS A 94 -10.04 19.09 3.31
C HIS A 94 -9.25 19.25 4.61
N GLY A 95 -8.25 20.13 4.64
CA GLY A 95 -7.55 20.52 5.85
C GLY A 95 -6.37 19.64 6.25
N ALA A 96 -5.93 18.70 5.39
CA ALA A 96 -4.73 17.94 5.67
C ALA A 96 -3.47 18.81 5.55
N ALA A 97 -2.63 18.80 6.59
CA ALA A 97 -1.34 19.46 6.59
C ALA A 97 -0.23 18.46 6.22
N PHE A 98 0.63 18.84 5.29
CA PHE A 98 1.75 18.01 4.86
C PHE A 98 3.06 18.52 5.44
N ARG A 99 3.89 17.61 5.92
CA ARG A 99 5.25 17.90 6.40
C ARG A 99 6.23 17.03 5.62
N PHE A 100 7.01 17.63 4.74
CA PHE A 100 8.03 16.96 3.95
C PHE A 100 9.40 17.04 4.62
N ASN A 101 10.27 16.09 4.31
CA ASN A 101 11.61 15.98 4.88
C ASN A 101 11.59 15.89 6.40
N MET A 102 10.62 15.17 6.93
CA MET A 102 10.38 14.91 8.33
C MET A 102 10.28 13.40 8.54
N PRO A 103 11.41 12.65 8.47
CA PRO A 103 11.38 11.21 8.69
C PRO A 103 10.86 10.91 10.10
N ALA A 104 9.82 10.07 10.17
CA ALA A 104 9.32 9.54 11.42
C ALA A 104 10.37 8.62 12.04
N LYS A 105 10.55 8.71 13.35
CA LYS A 105 11.54 7.96 14.14
C LYS A 105 10.90 6.96 15.07
N HIS A 106 9.90 7.41 15.83
CA HIS A 106 9.24 6.58 16.84
C HIS A 106 7.74 6.89 16.88
N LEU A 107 6.95 5.89 17.21
CA LEU A 107 5.59 6.07 17.65
C LEU A 107 5.58 6.39 19.15
N VAL A 108 4.69 7.28 19.56
CA VAL A 108 4.52 7.62 20.97
C VAL A 108 3.44 6.75 21.57
N TRP A 109 3.83 5.89 22.51
CA TRP A 109 2.94 5.01 23.24
C TRP A 109 2.52 5.63 24.58
N ASP A 110 1.25 5.59 24.87
CA ASP A 110 0.68 5.95 26.15
C ASP A 110 0.32 4.66 26.92
N ALA A 111 1.06 4.41 27.99
CA ALA A 111 0.91 3.19 28.80
C ALA A 111 -0.41 3.15 29.58
N ASP A 112 -0.97 4.30 29.95
CA ASP A 112 -2.20 4.36 30.75
C ASP A 112 -3.42 4.04 29.89
N THR A 113 -3.44 4.52 28.65
CA THR A 113 -4.53 4.28 27.71
C THR A 113 -4.31 3.11 26.76
N HIS A 114 -3.14 2.47 26.79
CA HIS A 114 -2.71 1.43 25.86
C HIS A 114 -2.91 1.82 24.39
N ARG A 115 -2.50 3.02 24.01
CA ARG A 115 -2.69 3.57 22.66
C ARG A 115 -1.46 4.27 22.11
N VAL A 116 -1.34 4.27 20.79
CA VAL A 116 -0.43 5.17 20.08
C VAL A 116 -1.09 6.56 20.01
N VAL A 117 -0.46 7.53 20.66
CA VAL A 117 -0.97 8.92 20.80
C VAL A 117 -0.19 9.93 19.99
N GLY A 118 0.80 9.51 19.22
CA GLY A 118 1.58 10.43 18.41
C GLY A 118 2.73 9.78 17.67
N VAL A 119 3.52 10.66 17.04
CA VAL A 119 4.74 10.30 16.34
C VAL A 119 5.84 11.31 16.59
N ILE A 120 7.07 10.86 16.72
CA ILE A 120 8.27 11.71 16.75
C ILE A 120 8.91 11.66 15.38
N ALA A 121 9.22 12.82 14.80
CA ALA A 121 9.89 12.96 13.52
C ALA A 121 11.10 13.89 13.62
N ALA A 122 12.15 13.61 12.87
CA ALA A 122 13.33 14.45 12.82
C ALA A 122 13.15 15.59 11.80
N GLY A 123 13.34 16.82 12.22
CA GLY A 123 13.35 17.98 11.34
C GLY A 123 14.66 18.16 10.58
N LYS A 124 14.65 19.02 9.56
CA LYS A 124 15.87 19.42 8.82
C LYS A 124 16.89 20.15 9.70
N ASP A 125 16.43 20.74 10.80
CA ASP A 125 17.23 21.41 11.81
C ASP A 125 17.97 20.42 12.76
N GLY A 126 17.81 19.12 12.52
CA GLY A 126 18.36 18.07 13.37
C GLY A 126 17.61 17.86 14.69
N LYS A 127 16.52 18.59 14.93
CA LYS A 127 15.72 18.44 16.15
C LYS A 127 14.57 17.46 15.94
N GLU A 128 14.16 16.86 17.03
CA GLU A 128 12.98 16.04 17.06
C GLU A 128 11.72 16.87 17.31
N HIS A 129 10.67 16.56 16.59
CA HIS A 129 9.37 17.18 16.69
C HIS A 129 8.34 16.12 17.03
N ALA A 130 7.60 16.32 18.12
CA ALA A 130 6.52 15.46 18.53
C ALA A 130 5.19 15.96 17.95
N TYR A 131 4.44 15.06 17.32
CA TYR A 131 3.10 15.31 16.78
C TYR A 131 2.09 14.46 17.53
N GLN A 132 1.17 15.12 18.24
CA GLN A 132 0.10 14.43 18.94
C GLN A 132 -1.02 14.02 17.98
N ALA A 133 -1.50 12.80 18.14
CA ALA A 133 -2.62 12.23 17.39
C ALA A 133 -3.84 12.06 18.30
N LYS A 134 -4.91 12.82 18.04
CA LYS A 134 -6.16 12.73 18.82
C LYS A 134 -6.92 11.44 18.61
N ARG A 135 -6.84 10.83 17.43
CA ARG A 135 -7.60 9.63 17.06
C ARG A 135 -6.72 8.39 16.86
N GLY A 136 -5.52 8.56 16.35
CA GLY A 136 -4.57 7.48 16.07
C GLY A 136 -3.58 7.87 14.97
N VAL A 137 -2.61 7.01 14.72
CA VAL A 137 -1.57 7.17 13.71
C VAL A 137 -1.78 6.09 12.63
N ILE A 138 -1.84 6.49 11.37
CA ILE A 138 -1.91 5.56 10.24
C ILE A 138 -0.49 5.40 9.68
N ILE A 139 0.00 4.16 9.66
CA ILE A 139 1.27 3.82 9.05
C ILE A 139 1.02 3.51 7.57
N ALA A 140 1.55 4.34 6.67
CA ALA A 140 1.43 4.17 5.22
C ALA A 140 2.80 4.30 4.53
N THR A 141 3.86 3.80 5.16
CA THR A 141 5.26 3.99 4.78
C THR A 141 5.75 3.04 3.68
N GLY A 142 4.87 2.18 3.16
CA GLY A 142 5.24 1.18 2.16
C GLY A 142 5.95 -0.03 2.76
N GLY A 143 6.69 -0.75 1.91
CA GLY A 143 7.36 -1.98 2.28
C GLY A 143 8.81 -1.80 2.73
N PHE A 144 9.56 -2.90 2.73
CA PHE A 144 10.94 -2.96 3.24
C PHE A 144 11.97 -3.49 2.22
N ALA A 145 11.62 -3.55 0.93
CA ALA A 145 12.48 -4.15 -0.09
C ALA A 145 13.86 -3.46 -0.22
N ARG A 146 13.98 -2.20 0.21
CA ARG A 146 15.25 -1.46 0.22
C ARG A 146 15.98 -1.49 1.57
N SER A 147 15.56 -2.36 2.49
CA SER A 147 16.25 -2.56 3.77
C SER A 147 16.97 -3.91 3.78
N PRO A 148 18.28 -4.00 3.48
CA PRO A 148 19.01 -5.27 3.53
C PRO A 148 18.91 -5.94 4.90
N LYS A 149 18.88 -5.15 5.97
CA LYS A 149 18.73 -5.65 7.35
C LYS A 149 17.39 -6.37 7.55
N VAL A 150 16.29 -5.80 7.06
CA VAL A 150 14.96 -6.37 7.20
C VAL A 150 14.80 -7.57 6.25
N LEU A 151 15.29 -7.44 5.00
CA LEU A 151 15.30 -8.55 4.04
C LEU A 151 16.07 -9.75 4.60
N LYS A 152 17.26 -9.55 5.16
CA LYS A 152 18.04 -10.63 5.75
C LYS A 152 17.30 -11.36 6.86
N LYS A 153 16.45 -10.65 7.61
CA LYS A 153 15.65 -11.25 8.68
C LYS A 153 14.50 -12.12 8.13
N PHE A 154 13.79 -11.65 7.10
CA PHE A 154 12.57 -12.30 6.61
C PHE A 154 12.77 -13.18 5.39
N ASN A 155 13.68 -12.80 4.49
CA ASN A 155 14.01 -13.57 3.30
C ASN A 155 15.47 -13.33 2.87
N PRO A 156 16.43 -14.03 3.47
CA PRO A 156 17.86 -13.83 3.23
C PRO A 156 18.27 -14.11 1.79
N TYR A 157 17.52 -14.92 1.05
CA TYR A 157 17.84 -15.27 -0.34
C TYR A 157 17.70 -14.09 -1.31
N LEU A 158 16.92 -13.07 -0.93
CA LEU A 158 16.66 -11.90 -1.76
C LEU A 158 17.56 -10.69 -1.44
N THR A 159 18.51 -10.83 -0.53
CA THR A 159 19.37 -9.70 -0.12
C THR A 159 20.30 -9.20 -1.21
N ASN A 160 20.62 -10.05 -2.20
CA ASN A 160 21.51 -9.73 -3.31
C ASN A 160 20.76 -9.49 -4.63
N CYS A 161 19.43 -9.38 -4.58
CA CYS A 161 18.61 -9.10 -5.76
C CYS A 161 18.50 -7.60 -6.02
N ASP A 162 18.40 -7.22 -7.28
CA ASP A 162 18.09 -5.84 -7.66
C ASP A 162 16.69 -5.47 -7.17
N VAL A 163 16.56 -4.25 -6.66
CA VAL A 163 15.32 -3.80 -6.02
C VAL A 163 14.60 -2.79 -6.91
N LEU A 164 13.42 -3.17 -7.41
CA LEU A 164 12.54 -2.34 -8.24
C LEU A 164 11.46 -1.63 -7.40
N SER A 165 11.80 -1.13 -6.22
CA SER A 165 10.86 -0.39 -5.38
C SER A 165 11.29 1.06 -5.18
N ALA A 166 10.35 1.90 -4.72
CA ALA A 166 10.64 3.29 -4.36
C ALA A 166 11.75 3.37 -3.30
N SER A 167 12.55 4.44 -3.35
CA SER A 167 13.67 4.66 -2.43
C SER A 167 13.28 4.65 -0.95
N GLY A 168 12.03 5.03 -0.64
CA GLY A 168 11.50 5.03 0.72
C GLY A 168 10.98 3.68 1.23
N SER A 169 11.11 2.58 0.48
CA SER A 169 10.69 1.24 0.93
C SER A 169 11.70 0.63 1.90
N THR A 170 11.99 1.30 2.99
CA THR A 170 13.02 1.00 3.98
C THR A 170 12.50 0.24 5.21
N GLY A 171 11.18 0.09 5.32
CA GLY A 171 10.53 -0.64 6.42
C GLY A 171 10.37 0.16 7.72
N ASP A 172 10.53 1.47 7.67
CA ASP A 172 10.52 2.31 8.88
C ASP A 172 9.25 2.17 9.71
N GLY A 173 8.07 2.20 9.07
CA GLY A 173 6.80 2.03 9.77
C GLY A 173 6.63 0.64 10.37
N LEU A 174 7.12 -0.39 9.67
CA LEU A 174 7.14 -1.75 10.16
C LEU A 174 8.00 -1.86 11.43
N LEU A 175 9.20 -1.27 11.41
CA LEU A 175 10.12 -1.30 12.54
C LEU A 175 9.56 -0.52 13.74
N MET A 176 8.98 0.66 13.52
CA MET A 176 8.33 1.44 14.57
C MET A 176 7.15 0.69 15.22
N ALA A 177 6.36 -0.03 14.43
CA ALA A 177 5.26 -0.84 14.97
C ALA A 177 5.78 -2.02 15.81
N LEU A 178 6.88 -2.64 15.36
CA LEU A 178 7.55 -3.71 16.12
C LEU A 178 8.07 -3.27 17.49
N GLU A 179 8.64 -2.08 17.57
CA GLU A 179 9.13 -1.53 18.84
C GLU A 179 8.03 -1.48 19.90
N LEU A 180 6.77 -1.41 19.46
CA LEU A 180 5.58 -1.42 20.32
C LEU A 180 4.89 -2.78 20.44
N GLY A 181 5.53 -3.84 19.94
CA GLY A 181 5.00 -5.20 20.07
C GLY A 181 3.97 -5.62 19.02
N ALA A 182 3.87 -4.90 17.90
CA ALA A 182 3.04 -5.35 16.78
C ALA A 182 3.56 -6.66 16.20
N ASP A 183 2.64 -7.52 15.78
CA ASP A 183 2.96 -8.77 15.12
C ASP A 183 3.08 -8.61 13.61
N PHE A 184 3.71 -9.60 12.95
CA PHE A 184 3.87 -9.67 11.51
C PHE A 184 3.14 -10.86 10.93
N ARG A 185 2.58 -10.67 9.75
CA ARG A 185 2.10 -11.77 8.93
C ARG A 185 2.75 -11.73 7.55
N ASP A 186 2.99 -12.89 7.01
CA ASP A 186 3.35 -13.10 5.60
C ASP A 186 4.62 -12.38 5.12
N THR A 187 5.50 -11.98 6.03
CA THR A 187 6.72 -11.21 5.72
C THR A 187 7.75 -11.97 4.90
N ALA A 188 7.66 -13.30 4.83
CA ALA A 188 8.50 -14.15 3.97
C ALA A 188 8.03 -14.15 2.50
N PHE A 189 6.77 -13.79 2.23
CA PHE A 189 6.21 -13.73 0.87
C PHE A 189 6.56 -12.40 0.20
N ILE A 190 7.66 -12.36 -0.50
CA ILE A 190 8.14 -11.17 -1.21
C ILE A 190 7.92 -11.38 -2.71
N LYS A 191 7.25 -10.42 -3.35
CA LYS A 191 7.06 -10.45 -4.80
C LYS A 191 8.40 -10.22 -5.49
N ALA A 192 8.98 -11.28 -6.02
CA ALA A 192 10.09 -11.20 -6.96
C ALA A 192 9.54 -11.20 -8.40
N THR A 193 10.22 -10.49 -9.30
CA THR A 193 9.93 -10.49 -10.73
C THR A 193 11.22 -10.66 -11.49
N TYR A 194 11.16 -11.21 -12.69
CA TYR A 194 12.29 -11.21 -13.61
C TYR A 194 12.49 -9.76 -14.06
N GLY A 195 13.46 -9.09 -13.47
CA GLY A 195 13.79 -7.70 -13.83
C GLY A 195 14.37 -7.64 -15.23
N SER A 196 14.01 -6.62 -15.99
CA SER A 196 14.82 -6.19 -17.11
C SER A 196 16.11 -5.60 -16.55
N LYS A 197 17.25 -5.97 -17.13
CA LYS A 197 18.53 -5.35 -16.82
C LYS A 197 18.36 -3.84 -17.03
N PRO A 198 18.74 -3.00 -16.08
CA PRO A 198 18.82 -1.57 -16.35
C PRO A 198 19.74 -1.37 -17.56
N GLY A 199 19.25 -0.71 -18.61
CA GLY A 199 20.05 -0.34 -19.76
C GLY A 199 21.06 0.73 -19.40
#